data_f6fa1921ebadea1687a42613f258dcb6
#
_entry.id   f6fa1921ebadea1687a42613f258dcb6
#
_cell.length_a   1.000
_cell.length_b   1.000
_cell.length_c   1.000
_cell.angle_alpha   90.00
_cell.angle_beta   90.00
_cell.angle_gamma   90.00
#
_symmetry.space_group_name_H-M   'P 1'
#
loop_
_entity.id
_entity.type
_entity.pdbx_description
1 polymer ?
#
loop_
_entity_poly.entity_id
_entity_poly.type
_entity_poly.pdbx_seq_one_letter_code
_entity_poly.pdbx_strand_id
1 'polypeptide(L)'
;IDLSKPLWTDIKGATDQFMLGDKHYVSVIRTDPAYVFVYNKQTMEDNGYDDPAELFKEGKWNWDTFTEMCLDFTDAESDKYALDGWYYEKALQQSSGVPLIGITDGKLVNNISDPMIAKAQNMMYELQKNNVVYPKHENNWKLRGDAEGIGMATGLTLFYPIGLWALENAPSTTVNYGDVSKGEVMFVPVPC
;
A
#
# COMPACT_ATOMS: atom_id res chain seq x y z
N ILE A 1 8.40 32.35 -5.41
CA ILE A 1 8.07 31.61 -6.66
C ILE A 1 6.74 32.12 -7.15
N ASP A 2 6.64 32.43 -8.44
CA ASP A 2 5.38 32.85 -9.08
C ASP A 2 4.64 31.60 -9.60
N LEU A 3 3.72 31.10 -8.79
CA LEU A 3 2.91 29.91 -9.11
C LEU A 3 1.79 30.16 -10.12
N SER A 4 1.64 31.41 -10.61
CA SER A 4 0.67 31.73 -11.68
C SER A 4 1.13 31.26 -13.07
N LYS A 5 2.39 30.89 -13.21
CA LYS A 5 2.94 30.41 -14.48
C LYS A 5 2.43 29.02 -14.84
N PRO A 6 2.17 28.73 -16.12
CA PRO A 6 1.68 27.42 -16.58
C PRO A 6 2.53 26.23 -16.13
N LEU A 7 3.83 26.42 -15.96
CA LEU A 7 4.77 25.40 -15.46
C LEU A 7 4.34 24.77 -14.10
N TRP A 8 3.60 25.53 -13.30
CA TRP A 8 3.21 25.10 -11.94
C TRP A 8 1.79 24.59 -11.84
N THR A 9 1.03 24.52 -12.94
CA THR A 9 -0.41 24.19 -12.93
C THR A 9 -0.66 22.86 -12.22
N ASP A 10 0.12 21.82 -12.57
CA ASP A 10 -0.13 20.44 -12.09
C ASP A 10 0.26 20.24 -10.61
N ILE A 11 1.17 21.07 -10.09
CA ILE A 11 1.68 20.94 -8.72
C ILE A 11 1.19 22.05 -7.79
N LYS A 12 0.43 23.01 -8.30
CA LYS A 12 -0.04 24.15 -7.50
C LYS A 12 -0.84 23.70 -6.29
N GLY A 13 -1.80 22.79 -6.46
CA GLY A 13 -2.62 22.28 -5.36
C GLY A 13 -1.82 21.60 -4.26
N ALA A 14 -0.78 20.85 -4.62
CA ALA A 14 0.13 20.25 -3.66
C ALA A 14 1.00 21.31 -2.97
N THR A 15 1.48 22.31 -3.71
CA THR A 15 2.29 23.41 -3.15
C THR A 15 1.48 24.29 -2.21
N ASP A 16 0.19 24.52 -2.49
CA ASP A 16 -0.71 25.30 -1.65
C ASP A 16 -0.90 24.68 -0.24
N GLN A 17 -0.70 23.36 -0.08
CA GLN A 17 -0.73 22.72 1.23
C GLN A 17 0.44 23.13 2.15
N PHE A 18 1.49 23.69 1.60
CA PHE A 18 2.67 24.17 2.34
C PHE A 18 2.72 25.70 2.48
N MET A 19 1.55 26.35 2.44
CA MET A 19 1.45 27.78 2.73
C MET A 19 1.65 28.05 4.23
N LEU A 20 2.38 29.12 4.52
CA LEU A 20 2.42 29.69 5.87
C LEU A 20 1.87 31.12 5.80
N GLY A 21 0.68 31.31 6.38
CA GLY A 21 -0.10 32.52 6.13
C GLY A 21 -0.52 32.61 4.67
N ASP A 22 -0.17 33.70 4.02
CA ASP A 22 -0.47 33.98 2.60
C ASP A 22 0.71 33.71 1.64
N LYS A 23 1.77 33.04 2.13
CA LYS A 23 3.04 32.90 1.39
C LYS A 23 3.45 31.45 1.19
N HIS A 24 4.02 31.19 0.01
CA HIS A 24 4.68 29.92 -0.32
C HIS A 24 6.18 30.03 -0.08
N TYR A 25 6.73 29.21 0.79
CA TYR A 25 8.16 29.14 1.09
C TYR A 25 8.83 27.91 0.42
N VAL A 26 8.05 26.92 0.10
CA VAL A 26 8.48 25.70 -0.62
C VAL A 26 7.63 25.52 -1.87
N SER A 27 8.16 24.85 -2.86
CA SER A 27 7.43 24.39 -4.03
C SER A 27 7.56 22.89 -4.13
N VAL A 28 6.43 22.22 -4.27
CA VAL A 28 6.41 20.81 -4.62
C VAL A 28 6.82 20.70 -6.10
N ILE A 29 7.77 19.85 -6.41
CA ILE A 29 8.24 19.63 -7.78
C ILE A 29 7.78 18.28 -8.33
N ARG A 30 7.36 17.36 -7.47
CA ARG A 30 6.83 16.04 -7.83
C ARG A 30 5.92 15.52 -6.70
N THR A 31 4.88 14.82 -7.09
CA THR A 31 4.04 14.04 -6.19
C THR A 31 3.97 12.61 -6.71
N ASP A 32 4.18 11.66 -5.84
CA ASP A 32 4.08 10.24 -6.16
C ASP A 32 3.08 9.56 -5.19
N PRO A 33 2.36 8.52 -5.62
CA PRO A 33 1.63 7.67 -4.68
C PRO A 33 2.57 7.14 -3.61
N ALA A 34 2.17 7.25 -2.34
CA ALA A 34 3.02 6.80 -1.24
C ALA A 34 3.22 5.29 -1.30
N TYR A 35 2.11 4.55 -1.49
CA TYR A 35 2.10 3.09 -1.57
C TYR A 35 1.07 2.59 -2.56
N VAL A 36 1.41 1.46 -3.19
CA VAL A 36 0.51 0.58 -3.92
C VAL A 36 0.73 -0.83 -3.40
N PHE A 37 -0.25 -1.71 -3.56
CA PHE A 37 0.00 -3.13 -3.38
C PHE A 37 0.50 -3.74 -4.68
N VAL A 38 1.62 -4.46 -4.58
CA VAL A 38 2.06 -5.37 -5.63
C VAL A 38 1.51 -6.76 -5.31
N TYR A 39 1.17 -7.50 -6.35
CA TYR A 39 0.76 -8.90 -6.28
C TYR A 39 1.25 -9.67 -7.52
N ASN A 40 1.36 -10.97 -7.37
CA ASN A 40 1.69 -11.86 -8.50
C ASN A 40 0.40 -12.41 -9.09
N LYS A 41 0.20 -12.18 -10.39
CA LYS A 41 -1.02 -12.56 -11.09
C LYS A 41 -1.22 -14.08 -11.11
N GLN A 42 -0.16 -14.85 -11.31
CA GLN A 42 -0.24 -16.31 -11.31
C GLN A 42 -0.67 -16.84 -9.94
N THR A 43 -0.19 -16.22 -8.85
CA THR A 43 -0.62 -16.58 -7.50
C THR A 43 -2.12 -16.35 -7.30
N MET A 44 -2.69 -15.27 -7.85
CA MET A 44 -4.15 -15.05 -7.81
C MET A 44 -4.90 -16.15 -8.56
N GLU A 45 -4.46 -16.46 -9.77
CA GLU A 45 -5.07 -17.49 -10.62
C GLU A 45 -4.99 -18.88 -9.99
N ASP A 46 -3.83 -19.25 -9.44
CA ASP A 46 -3.59 -20.56 -8.81
C ASP A 46 -4.45 -20.79 -7.56
N ASN A 47 -4.84 -19.71 -6.87
CA ASN A 47 -5.70 -19.77 -5.69
C ASN A 47 -7.18 -19.46 -6.03
N GLY A 48 -7.51 -19.20 -7.30
CA GLY A 48 -8.88 -18.97 -7.77
C GLY A 48 -9.46 -17.61 -7.38
N TYR A 49 -8.62 -16.61 -7.13
CA TYR A 49 -9.04 -15.25 -6.79
C TYR A 49 -9.28 -14.41 -8.04
N ASP A 50 -10.26 -13.52 -7.95
CA ASP A 50 -10.44 -12.45 -8.93
C ASP A 50 -9.24 -11.51 -8.94
N ASP A 51 -8.90 -10.97 -10.11
CA ASP A 51 -7.79 -10.03 -10.27
C ASP A 51 -8.08 -8.71 -9.52
N PRO A 52 -7.28 -8.32 -8.52
CA PRO A 52 -7.48 -7.08 -7.75
C PRO A 52 -7.54 -5.82 -8.62
N ALA A 53 -6.80 -5.77 -9.75
CA ALA A 53 -6.85 -4.62 -10.66
C ALA A 53 -8.18 -4.55 -11.42
N GLU A 54 -8.79 -5.68 -11.75
CA GLU A 54 -10.13 -5.71 -12.35
C GLU A 54 -11.19 -5.37 -11.30
N LEU A 55 -11.09 -5.92 -10.08
CA LEU A 55 -11.97 -5.55 -8.96
C LEU A 55 -11.93 -4.04 -8.68
N PHE A 56 -10.75 -3.42 -8.79
CA PHE A 56 -10.61 -1.96 -8.65
C PHE A 56 -11.37 -1.21 -9.75
N LYS A 57 -11.25 -1.62 -11.00
CA LYS A 57 -11.97 -1.01 -12.14
C LYS A 57 -13.49 -1.14 -12.01
N GLU A 58 -13.95 -2.24 -11.40
CA GLU A 58 -15.35 -2.50 -11.13
C GLU A 58 -15.87 -1.82 -9.86
N GLY A 59 -15.02 -1.13 -9.09
CA GLY A 59 -15.39 -0.51 -7.83
C GLY A 59 -15.66 -1.50 -6.69
N LYS A 60 -15.15 -2.72 -6.81
CA LYS A 60 -15.30 -3.81 -5.82
C LYS A 60 -14.07 -4.01 -4.95
N TRP A 61 -12.94 -3.36 -5.26
CA TRP A 61 -11.72 -3.43 -4.49
C TRP A 61 -11.81 -2.49 -3.27
N ASN A 62 -12.14 -3.06 -2.12
CA ASN A 62 -12.34 -2.36 -0.85
C ASN A 62 -11.75 -3.15 0.32
N TRP A 63 -11.83 -2.62 1.54
CA TRP A 63 -11.29 -3.28 2.73
C TRP A 63 -11.90 -4.66 3.00
N ASP A 64 -13.18 -4.84 2.73
CA ASP A 64 -13.86 -6.11 3.01
C ASP A 64 -13.35 -7.19 2.05
N THR A 65 -13.35 -6.92 0.73
CA THR A 65 -12.82 -7.84 -0.30
C THR A 65 -11.35 -8.17 -0.06
N PHE A 66 -10.53 -7.17 0.27
CA PHE A 66 -9.13 -7.37 0.59
C PHE A 66 -8.95 -8.26 1.83
N THR A 67 -9.70 -8.00 2.89
CA THR A 67 -9.62 -8.76 4.14
C THR A 67 -10.05 -10.20 3.94
N GLU A 68 -11.16 -10.44 3.24
CA GLU A 68 -11.64 -11.79 2.90
C GLU A 68 -10.59 -12.58 2.13
N MET A 69 -10.02 -11.99 1.09
CA MET A 69 -8.97 -12.60 0.27
C MET A 69 -7.71 -12.92 1.10
N CYS A 70 -7.31 -12.01 1.99
CA CYS A 70 -6.17 -12.23 2.87
C CYS A 70 -6.39 -13.34 3.89
N LEU A 71 -7.57 -13.41 4.49
CA LEU A 71 -7.93 -14.44 5.46
C LEU A 71 -8.01 -15.83 4.81
N ASP A 72 -8.60 -15.91 3.62
CA ASP A 72 -8.75 -17.17 2.87
C ASP A 72 -7.39 -17.73 2.41
N PHE A 73 -6.48 -16.86 1.98
CA PHE A 73 -5.15 -17.27 1.52
C PHE A 73 -4.23 -17.75 2.65
N THR A 74 -4.40 -17.23 3.87
CA THR A 74 -3.43 -17.41 4.94
C THR A 74 -3.49 -18.82 5.51
N ASP A 75 -2.35 -19.52 5.45
CA ASP A 75 -2.13 -20.83 6.06
C ASP A 75 -0.70 -20.90 6.62
N ALA A 76 -0.55 -20.60 7.90
CA ALA A 76 0.75 -20.58 8.57
C ALA A 76 1.43 -21.97 8.62
N GLU A 77 0.67 -23.07 8.57
CA GLU A 77 1.24 -24.43 8.54
C GLU A 77 1.92 -24.71 7.19
N SER A 78 1.38 -24.14 6.13
CA SER A 78 1.96 -24.18 4.76
C SER A 78 2.88 -23.01 4.48
N ASP A 79 3.25 -22.23 5.49
CA ASP A 79 4.10 -21.03 5.39
C ASP A 79 3.54 -19.94 4.44
N LYS A 80 2.21 -19.86 4.28
CA LYS A 80 1.51 -18.86 3.49
C LYS A 80 1.03 -17.73 4.39
N TYR A 81 1.44 -16.50 4.05
CA TYR A 81 1.01 -15.27 4.70
C TYR A 81 0.56 -14.28 3.65
N ALA A 82 -0.69 -13.85 3.71
CA ALA A 82 -1.24 -13.00 2.66
C ALA A 82 -0.55 -11.62 2.59
N LEU A 83 0.00 -11.13 3.69
CA LEU A 83 0.57 -9.80 3.77
C LEU A 83 1.99 -9.81 4.34
N ASP A 84 2.93 -9.20 3.65
CA ASP A 84 4.28 -8.93 4.12
C ASP A 84 4.64 -7.46 3.86
N GLY A 85 5.77 -7.00 4.35
CA GLY A 85 6.29 -5.65 4.12
C GLY A 85 6.37 -4.79 5.37
N TRP A 86 7.10 -3.68 5.25
CA TRP A 86 7.34 -2.74 6.34
C TRP A 86 6.25 -1.67 6.46
N TYR A 87 5.46 -1.46 5.42
CA TYR A 87 4.63 -0.27 5.27
C TYR A 87 3.13 -0.56 5.24
N TYR A 88 2.71 -1.80 5.50
CA TYR A 88 1.30 -2.17 5.36
C TYR A 88 0.41 -1.41 6.36
N GLU A 89 0.86 -1.23 7.62
CA GLU A 89 0.08 -0.49 8.61
C GLU A 89 -0.13 0.97 8.17
N LYS A 90 0.95 1.58 7.67
CA LYS A 90 0.87 2.97 7.19
C LYS A 90 0.03 3.08 5.94
N ALA A 91 0.16 2.15 5.00
CA ALA A 91 -0.61 2.12 3.77
C ALA A 91 -2.11 1.98 4.05
N LEU A 92 -2.49 1.00 4.88
CA LEU A 92 -3.88 0.76 5.26
C LEU A 92 -4.46 1.90 6.12
N GLN A 93 -3.69 2.49 7.03
CA GLN A 93 -4.14 3.65 7.78
C GLN A 93 -4.38 4.85 6.86
N GLN A 94 -3.49 5.11 5.90
CA GLN A 94 -3.64 6.22 4.96
C GLN A 94 -4.82 6.02 4.00
N SER A 95 -5.18 4.78 3.69
CA SER A 95 -6.34 4.48 2.84
C SER A 95 -7.69 4.84 3.49
N SER A 96 -7.71 5.11 4.80
CA SER A 96 -8.88 5.68 5.47
C SER A 96 -9.28 7.07 4.93
N GLY A 97 -8.38 7.75 4.21
CA GLY A 97 -8.57 9.13 3.75
C GLY A 97 -8.49 10.18 4.86
N VAL A 98 -8.30 9.76 6.12
CA VAL A 98 -8.25 10.66 7.27
C VAL A 98 -6.81 10.71 7.82
N PRO A 99 -6.13 11.87 7.78
CA PRO A 99 -4.83 12.01 8.41
C PRO A 99 -4.95 12.00 9.93
N LEU A 100 -4.04 11.32 10.63
CA LEU A 100 -4.01 11.31 12.11
C LEU A 100 -3.93 12.71 12.71
N ILE A 101 -3.14 13.57 12.07
CA ILE A 101 -3.05 14.99 12.37
C ILE A 101 -3.36 15.75 11.08
N GLY A 102 -4.38 16.57 11.12
CA GLY A 102 -4.82 17.40 10.02
C GLY A 102 -4.70 18.89 10.31
N ILE A 103 -5.10 19.70 9.33
CA ILE A 103 -5.23 21.16 9.49
C ILE A 103 -6.66 21.52 9.06
N THR A 104 -7.40 22.14 9.97
CA THR A 104 -8.74 22.68 9.71
C THR A 104 -8.77 24.14 10.15
N ASP A 105 -9.18 25.03 9.25
CA ASP A 105 -9.21 26.49 9.51
C ASP A 105 -7.87 27.04 10.04
N GLY A 106 -6.75 26.55 9.48
CA GLY A 106 -5.41 26.96 9.84
C GLY A 106 -4.93 26.47 11.22
N LYS A 107 -5.65 25.54 11.84
CA LYS A 107 -5.30 24.93 13.15
C LYS A 107 -5.04 23.45 13.00
N LEU A 108 -4.05 22.97 13.74
CA LEU A 108 -3.79 21.54 13.87
C LEU A 108 -4.97 20.88 14.60
N VAL A 109 -5.45 19.79 14.02
CA VAL A 109 -6.49 18.94 14.61
C VAL A 109 -5.97 17.52 14.77
N ASN A 110 -6.34 16.90 15.87
CA ASN A 110 -6.05 15.49 16.15
C ASN A 110 -7.28 14.67 15.78
N ASN A 111 -7.13 13.80 14.77
CA ASN A 111 -8.21 12.95 14.23
C ASN A 111 -8.16 11.52 14.76
N ILE A 112 -7.36 11.21 15.80
CA ILE A 112 -7.16 9.83 16.28
C ILE A 112 -8.48 9.13 16.67
N SER A 113 -9.49 9.91 17.05
CA SER A 113 -10.82 9.40 17.41
C SER A 113 -11.81 9.36 16.23
N ASP A 114 -11.35 9.62 15.00
CA ASP A 114 -12.20 9.54 13.83
C ASP A 114 -12.67 8.09 13.60
N PRO A 115 -13.96 7.86 13.31
CA PRO A 115 -14.49 6.52 13.07
C PRO A 115 -13.78 5.75 11.94
N MET A 116 -13.33 6.44 10.90
CA MET A 116 -12.58 5.80 9.80
C MET A 116 -11.21 5.31 10.23
N ILE A 117 -10.54 6.06 11.12
CA ILE A 117 -9.28 5.62 11.72
C ILE A 117 -9.53 4.39 12.60
N ALA A 118 -10.58 4.41 13.43
CA ALA A 118 -10.95 3.26 14.25
C ALA A 118 -11.27 2.02 13.38
N LYS A 119 -11.99 2.19 12.26
CA LYS A 119 -12.29 1.11 11.30
C LYS A 119 -11.00 0.52 10.71
N ALA A 120 -10.05 1.36 10.26
CA ALA A 120 -8.75 0.90 9.74
C ALA A 120 -7.95 0.14 10.81
N GLN A 121 -7.94 0.63 12.05
CA GLN A 121 -7.26 -0.02 13.18
C GLN A 121 -7.86 -1.39 13.51
N ASN A 122 -9.19 -1.50 13.51
CA ASN A 122 -9.88 -2.77 13.76
C ASN A 122 -9.59 -3.78 12.65
N MET A 123 -9.58 -3.35 11.39
CA MET A 123 -9.19 -4.21 10.26
C MET A 123 -7.75 -4.73 10.44
N MET A 124 -6.79 -3.85 10.70
CA MET A 124 -5.40 -4.24 10.92
C MET A 124 -5.25 -5.19 12.12
N TYR A 125 -6.01 -4.98 13.19
CA TYR A 125 -6.04 -5.88 14.35
C TYR A 125 -6.54 -7.28 13.95
N GLU A 126 -7.61 -7.38 13.18
CA GLU A 126 -8.13 -8.67 12.70
C GLU A 126 -7.13 -9.37 11.78
N LEU A 127 -6.44 -8.66 10.89
CA LEU A 127 -5.38 -9.24 10.06
C LEU A 127 -4.24 -9.83 10.91
N GLN A 128 -3.78 -9.10 11.93
CA GLN A 128 -2.72 -9.57 12.83
C GLN A 128 -3.18 -10.74 13.68
N LYS A 129 -4.37 -10.68 14.28
CA LYS A 129 -4.94 -11.72 15.13
C LYS A 129 -5.10 -13.06 14.40
N ASN A 130 -5.36 -13.02 13.11
CA ASN A 130 -5.51 -14.21 12.27
C ASN A 130 -4.21 -14.62 11.55
N ASN A 131 -3.05 -14.12 11.99
CA ASN A 131 -1.73 -14.43 11.44
C ASN A 131 -1.60 -14.14 9.93
N VAL A 132 -2.35 -13.18 9.42
CA VAL A 132 -2.31 -12.80 7.99
C VAL A 132 -0.97 -12.18 7.61
N VAL A 133 -0.33 -11.50 8.57
CA VAL A 133 0.93 -10.78 8.37
C VAL A 133 2.10 -11.68 8.70
N TYR A 134 3.06 -11.76 7.77
CA TYR A 134 4.30 -12.51 8.00
C TYR A 134 5.02 -12.04 9.28
N PRO A 135 5.36 -12.98 10.22
CA PRO A 135 5.93 -12.64 11.53
C PRO A 135 7.42 -12.28 11.41
N LYS A 136 7.75 -11.18 10.78
CA LYS A 136 9.14 -10.72 10.56
C LYS A 136 9.96 -10.57 11.85
N HIS A 137 9.32 -10.20 12.96
CA HIS A 137 9.99 -10.05 14.26
C HIS A 137 10.51 -11.38 14.82
N GLU A 138 9.86 -12.50 14.51
CA GLU A 138 10.31 -13.86 14.85
C GLU A 138 11.41 -14.36 13.90
N ASN A 139 11.54 -13.71 12.75
CA ASN A 139 12.47 -14.06 11.68
C ASN A 139 13.63 -13.05 11.56
N ASN A 140 14.16 -12.60 12.69
CA ASN A 140 15.28 -11.64 12.74
C ASN A 140 15.03 -10.34 11.99
N TRP A 141 13.80 -9.86 11.96
CA TRP A 141 13.37 -8.67 11.23
C TRP A 141 13.61 -8.74 9.72
N LYS A 142 13.65 -9.92 9.16
CA LYS A 142 13.72 -10.11 7.71
C LYS A 142 12.33 -10.19 7.12
N LEU A 143 12.17 -9.61 5.95
CA LEU A 143 11.00 -9.78 5.10
C LEU A 143 11.21 -10.99 4.20
N ARG A 144 10.12 -11.66 3.82
CA ARG A 144 10.19 -12.76 2.87
C ARG A 144 10.63 -12.33 1.47
N GLY A 145 10.29 -11.11 1.09
CA GLY A 145 10.57 -10.56 -0.24
C GLY A 145 11.98 -10.00 -0.42
N ASP A 146 12.76 -9.82 0.66
CA ASP A 146 13.90 -8.90 0.60
C ASP A 146 15.21 -9.47 0.07
N ALA A 147 15.50 -10.72 0.19
CA ALA A 147 16.88 -11.12 -0.09
C ALA A 147 17.03 -12.45 -0.82
N GLU A 148 16.03 -13.28 -0.87
CA GLU A 148 16.20 -14.67 -1.26
C GLU A 148 15.15 -15.16 -2.27
N GLY A 149 14.36 -14.25 -2.86
CA GLY A 149 13.33 -14.60 -3.84
C GLY A 149 12.18 -15.43 -3.27
N ILE A 150 12.04 -15.41 -1.95
CA ILE A 150 11.01 -16.13 -1.22
C ILE A 150 9.82 -15.19 -1.01
N GLY A 151 8.62 -15.68 -1.09
CA GLY A 151 7.40 -14.93 -0.83
C GLY A 151 6.53 -14.76 -2.05
N MET A 152 6.39 -13.57 -2.60
CA MET A 152 5.44 -13.31 -3.68
C MET A 152 5.78 -14.08 -4.97
N ALA A 153 7.04 -14.10 -5.39
CA ALA A 153 7.47 -14.83 -6.59
C ALA A 153 7.30 -16.36 -6.47
N THR A 154 7.20 -16.87 -5.24
CA THR A 154 6.99 -18.30 -4.96
C THR A 154 5.56 -18.65 -4.57
N GLY A 155 4.65 -17.67 -4.61
CA GLY A 155 3.25 -17.88 -4.25
C GLY A 155 2.98 -18.03 -2.75
N LEU A 156 3.90 -17.61 -1.89
CA LEU A 156 3.78 -17.69 -0.43
C LEU A 156 3.32 -16.38 0.23
N THR A 157 3.28 -15.28 -0.55
CA THR A 157 2.77 -13.97 -0.12
C THR A 157 1.83 -13.44 -1.20
N LEU A 158 0.66 -12.94 -0.80
CA LEU A 158 -0.36 -12.47 -1.72
C LEU A 158 -0.17 -11.00 -2.07
N PHE A 159 0.07 -10.14 -1.06
CA PHE A 159 0.23 -8.69 -1.23
C PHE A 159 1.45 -8.15 -0.52
N TYR A 160 2.09 -7.17 -1.16
CA TYR A 160 3.21 -6.45 -0.59
C TYR A 160 3.07 -4.95 -0.87
N PRO A 161 3.03 -4.08 0.15
CA PRO A 161 2.97 -2.64 -0.06
C PRO A 161 4.34 -2.11 -0.46
N ILE A 162 4.42 -1.46 -1.60
CA ILE A 162 5.65 -0.82 -2.09
C ILE A 162 5.41 0.61 -2.54
N GLY A 163 6.45 1.42 -2.48
CA GLY A 163 6.51 2.69 -3.19
C GLY A 163 6.96 2.48 -4.65
N LEU A 164 6.61 3.39 -5.53
CA LEU A 164 6.98 3.30 -6.95
C LEU A 164 8.49 3.24 -7.19
N TRP A 165 9.30 3.75 -6.25
CA TRP A 165 10.77 3.65 -6.29
C TRP A 165 11.29 2.21 -6.39
N ALA A 166 10.56 1.24 -5.86
CA ALA A 166 10.94 -0.16 -5.90
C ALA A 166 10.87 -0.74 -7.33
N LEU A 167 10.07 -0.14 -8.21
CA LEU A 167 9.94 -0.54 -9.60
C LEU A 167 11.12 -0.07 -10.47
N GLU A 168 11.85 0.93 -10.02
CA GLU A 168 13.01 1.44 -10.74
C GLU A 168 14.17 0.43 -10.74
N ASN A 169 14.12 -0.58 -9.86
CA ASN A 169 15.13 -1.64 -9.77
C ASN A 169 14.60 -2.98 -10.32
N ALA A 170 14.40 -3.04 -11.62
CA ALA A 170 13.81 -4.18 -12.32
C ALA A 170 14.43 -5.57 -12.00
N PRO A 171 15.75 -5.76 -11.85
CA PRO A 171 16.31 -7.05 -11.46
C PRO A 171 15.83 -7.55 -10.10
N SER A 172 15.81 -6.67 -9.09
CA SER A 172 15.26 -7.01 -7.75
C SER A 172 13.78 -7.30 -7.81
N THR A 173 13.03 -6.57 -8.62
CA THR A 173 11.59 -6.76 -8.80
C THR A 173 11.28 -8.16 -9.31
N THR A 174 12.00 -8.63 -10.32
CA THR A 174 11.80 -9.98 -10.89
C THR A 174 12.09 -11.07 -9.86
N VAL A 175 13.12 -10.92 -9.06
CA VAL A 175 13.48 -11.92 -8.03
C VAL A 175 12.44 -11.97 -6.92
N ASN A 176 11.96 -10.80 -6.47
CA ASN A 176 11.13 -10.71 -5.28
C ASN A 176 9.63 -10.88 -5.57
N TYR A 177 9.17 -10.45 -6.74
CA TYR A 177 7.73 -10.35 -7.03
C TYR A 177 7.26 -11.19 -8.20
N GLY A 178 8.13 -11.51 -9.13
CA GLY A 178 7.84 -12.25 -10.36
C GLY A 178 8.36 -11.56 -11.61
N ASP A 179 8.19 -12.17 -12.76
CA ASP A 179 8.70 -11.66 -14.03
C ASP A 179 7.81 -10.54 -14.60
N VAL A 180 8.29 -9.30 -14.44
CA VAL A 180 7.61 -8.10 -14.96
C VAL A 180 7.41 -8.18 -16.48
N SER A 181 8.38 -8.75 -17.21
CA SER A 181 8.33 -8.83 -18.67
C SER A 181 7.25 -9.79 -19.18
N LYS A 182 6.85 -10.76 -18.36
CA LYS A 182 5.75 -11.69 -18.63
C LYS A 182 4.40 -11.20 -18.11
N GLY A 183 4.36 -10.05 -17.44
CA GLY A 183 3.13 -9.53 -16.84
C GLY A 183 2.71 -10.29 -15.59
N GLU A 184 3.63 -10.98 -14.92
CA GLU A 184 3.34 -11.69 -13.66
C GLU A 184 3.14 -10.73 -12.50
N VAL A 185 3.82 -9.57 -12.53
CA VAL A 185 3.77 -8.55 -11.48
C VAL A 185 2.72 -7.51 -11.81
N MET A 186 1.76 -7.37 -10.93
CA MET A 186 0.64 -6.44 -11.06
C MET A 186 0.58 -5.50 -9.86
N PHE A 187 -0.12 -4.39 -10.04
CA PHE A 187 -0.28 -3.35 -9.03
C PHE A 187 -1.73 -2.96 -8.89
N VAL A 188 -2.13 -2.69 -7.67
CA VAL A 188 -3.46 -2.17 -7.35
C VAL A 188 -3.32 -1.07 -6.28
N PRO A 189 -4.16 -0.02 -6.29
CA PRO A 189 -4.23 0.91 -5.18
C PRO A 189 -4.49 0.20 -3.85
N VAL A 190 -4.01 0.79 -2.75
CA VAL A 190 -4.37 0.29 -1.41
C VAL A 190 -5.89 0.36 -1.28
N PRO A 191 -6.58 -0.71 -0.82
CA PRO A 191 -8.04 -0.74 -0.71
C PRO A 191 -8.56 0.32 0.28
N CYS A 192 -9.76 0.85 0.07
CA CYS A 192 -10.37 1.89 0.91
C CYS A 192 -11.88 1.63 1.11
#